data_0fdcafb6f56eaa93d2638dc27cbad0a6
#
_entry.id   0fdcafb6f56eaa93d2638dc27cbad0a6
#
_cell.length_a   1.000
_cell.length_b   1.000
_cell.length_c   1.000
_cell.angle_alpha   90.00
_cell.angle_beta   90.00
_cell.angle_gamma   90.00
#
_symmetry.space_group_name_H-M   'P 1'
#
loop_
_entity.id
_entity.type
_entity.pdbx_description
1 polymer ?
#
loop_
_entity_poly.entity_id
_entity_poly.type
_entity_poly.pdbx_seq_one_letter_code
_entity_poly.pdbx_strand_id
1 'polypeptide(L)'
;MLMIIMVAMLAIYCKHMEGARNVLLWYAGTAVTALVLHYCGVTVNGMLYFIGVLAVACIYTLFLAFRGPVKKLIITAAAVVTGIVFLFSVNYVFENVLQPHQKQRILVSLGIEEDLKAAGYNVNQSKIAIGSGGLAGKGFLNGTQTKLKFVPEQHTDFIFCTIGEEYGLIGSATVLLLFLTLILRIISIAERQPSTFGRVYAYCVASYLILHLCINVGMVIGLCPVIGIPLPFFSYGGSSLWGFTILIFILLSIDARRREHPSS
;
A
#
# COMPACT_ATOMS: atom_id res chain seq x y z
N MET A 1 9.34 -1.11 -8.24
CA MET A 1 9.50 0.21 -8.88
C MET A 1 10.25 0.16 -10.21
N LEU A 2 11.43 -0.46 -10.31
CA LEU A 2 12.13 -0.69 -11.60
C LEU A 2 11.26 -1.44 -12.63
N MET A 3 10.46 -2.41 -12.20
CA MET A 3 9.47 -3.08 -13.05
C MET A 3 8.42 -2.11 -13.61
N ILE A 4 7.94 -1.17 -12.82
CA ILE A 4 6.95 -0.17 -13.26
C ILE A 4 7.57 0.76 -14.29
N ILE A 5 8.81 1.20 -14.07
CA ILE A 5 9.56 2.05 -15.02
C ILE A 5 9.81 1.29 -16.33
N MET A 6 10.21 0.02 -16.26
CA MET A 6 10.38 -0.84 -17.44
C MET A 6 9.06 -1.08 -18.19
N VAL A 7 7.96 -1.35 -17.48
CA VAL A 7 6.63 -1.50 -18.09
C VAL A 7 6.19 -0.19 -18.76
N ALA A 8 6.38 0.93 -18.10
CA ALA A 8 6.08 2.25 -18.68
C ALA A 8 6.94 2.53 -19.93
N MET A 9 8.24 2.19 -19.91
CA MET A 9 9.12 2.35 -21.05
C MET A 9 8.74 1.45 -22.22
N LEU A 10 8.43 0.19 -21.96
CA LEU A 10 7.97 -0.75 -22.97
C LEU A 10 6.61 -0.32 -23.53
N ALA A 11 5.71 0.22 -22.71
CA ALA A 11 4.42 0.77 -23.17
C ALA A 11 4.60 2.02 -24.06
N ILE A 12 5.59 2.88 -23.77
CA ILE A 12 5.92 4.05 -24.60
C ILE A 12 6.53 3.63 -25.94
N TYR A 13 7.35 2.56 -25.95
CA TYR A 13 7.98 2.03 -27.17
C TYR A 13 7.01 1.22 -28.02
N CYS A 14 6.03 0.58 -27.40
CA CYS A 14 5.07 -0.30 -28.07
C CYS A 14 3.79 0.46 -28.38
N LYS A 15 3.78 1.23 -29.47
CA LYS A 15 2.60 1.93 -29.97
C LYS A 15 1.50 1.00 -30.52
N HIS A 16 1.75 -0.32 -30.57
CA HIS A 16 0.83 -1.35 -31.05
C HIS A 16 0.58 -2.42 -30.01
N MET A 17 -0.62 -3.01 -30.01
CA MET A 17 -1.07 -4.13 -29.16
C MET A 17 -0.10 -5.33 -29.14
N GLU A 18 0.65 -5.56 -30.19
CA GLU A 18 1.68 -6.62 -30.25
C GLU A 18 2.84 -6.41 -29.29
N GLY A 19 3.21 -5.17 -29.02
CA GLY A 19 4.25 -4.87 -28.05
C GLY A 19 3.85 -5.16 -26.62
N ALA A 20 2.61 -4.83 -26.23
CA ALA A 20 2.07 -5.13 -24.91
C ALA A 20 1.97 -6.65 -24.69
N ARG A 21 1.59 -7.43 -25.71
CA ARG A 21 1.55 -8.89 -25.69
C ARG A 21 2.96 -9.47 -25.46
N ASN A 22 3.97 -8.97 -26.16
CA ASN A 22 5.34 -9.45 -26.01
C ASN A 22 5.93 -9.16 -24.63
N VAL A 23 5.58 -8.01 -24.03
CA VAL A 23 5.94 -7.67 -22.63
C VAL A 23 5.29 -8.63 -21.65
N LEU A 24 3.97 -8.86 -21.78
CA LEU A 24 3.24 -9.82 -20.95
C LEU A 24 3.80 -11.24 -21.06
N LEU A 25 4.12 -11.69 -22.27
CA LEU A 25 4.75 -13.00 -22.51
C LEU A 25 6.13 -13.10 -21.86
N TRP A 26 6.90 -12.01 -21.89
CA TRP A 26 8.21 -11.97 -21.25
C TRP A 26 8.11 -12.08 -19.72
N TYR A 27 7.16 -11.35 -19.10
CA TYR A 27 6.89 -11.46 -17.66
C TYR A 27 6.35 -12.83 -17.26
N ALA A 28 5.43 -13.38 -18.05
CA ALA A 28 4.94 -14.74 -17.83
C ALA A 28 6.08 -15.77 -17.95
N GLY A 29 6.96 -15.62 -18.93
CA GLY A 29 8.13 -16.46 -19.11
C GLY A 29 9.09 -16.39 -17.92
N THR A 30 9.41 -15.18 -17.42
CA THR A 30 10.28 -15.04 -16.23
C THR A 30 9.65 -15.58 -14.96
N ALA A 31 8.34 -15.42 -14.77
CA ALA A 31 7.63 -16.00 -13.63
C ALA A 31 7.63 -17.55 -13.69
N VAL A 32 7.40 -18.11 -14.88
CA VAL A 32 7.43 -19.56 -15.10
C VAL A 32 8.83 -20.12 -14.86
N THR A 33 9.89 -19.47 -15.36
CA THR A 33 11.27 -19.90 -15.12
C THR A 33 11.66 -19.83 -13.65
N ALA A 34 11.22 -18.81 -12.90
CA ALA A 34 11.40 -18.73 -11.45
C ALA A 34 10.71 -19.88 -10.71
N LEU A 35 9.47 -20.19 -11.09
CA LEU A 35 8.70 -21.32 -10.55
C LEU A 35 9.38 -22.66 -10.85
N VAL A 36 9.82 -22.89 -12.07
CA VAL A 36 10.52 -24.13 -12.46
C VAL A 36 11.82 -24.29 -11.69
N LEU A 37 12.63 -23.26 -11.54
CA LEU A 37 13.85 -23.27 -10.75
C LEU A 37 13.58 -23.60 -9.27
N HIS A 38 12.51 -23.03 -8.73
CA HIS A 38 12.09 -23.33 -7.35
C HIS A 38 11.67 -24.80 -7.18
N TYR A 39 10.90 -25.35 -8.13
CA TYR A 39 10.49 -26.77 -8.11
C TYR A 39 11.65 -27.73 -8.36
N CYS A 40 12.67 -27.36 -9.14
CA CYS A 40 13.87 -28.16 -9.37
C CYS A 40 14.84 -28.18 -8.19
N GLY A 41 14.51 -27.51 -7.07
CA GLY A 41 15.34 -27.48 -5.85
C GLY A 41 16.65 -26.71 -6.01
N VAL A 42 16.78 -25.91 -7.07
CA VAL A 42 17.94 -25.03 -7.26
C VAL A 42 17.75 -23.81 -6.38
N THR A 43 18.51 -23.70 -5.30
CA THR A 43 18.56 -22.53 -4.43
C THR A 43 19.22 -21.37 -5.16
N VAL A 44 18.49 -20.74 -6.08
CA VAL A 44 18.93 -19.51 -6.73
C VAL A 44 18.70 -18.36 -5.77
N ASN A 45 19.77 -17.60 -5.51
CA ASN A 45 19.64 -16.38 -4.72
C ASN A 45 18.67 -15.44 -5.46
N GLY A 46 17.44 -15.25 -4.92
CA GLY A 46 16.34 -14.52 -5.60
C GLY A 46 16.76 -13.12 -6.05
N MET A 47 17.71 -12.50 -5.33
CA MET A 47 18.28 -11.21 -5.69
C MET A 47 19.14 -11.27 -6.97
N LEU A 48 19.99 -12.31 -7.12
CA LEU A 48 20.81 -12.50 -8.31
C LEU A 48 19.96 -12.83 -9.54
N TYR A 49 18.91 -13.65 -9.38
CA TYR A 49 17.96 -13.93 -10.45
C TYR A 49 17.26 -12.65 -10.92
N PHE A 50 16.78 -11.83 -9.99
CA PHE A 50 16.09 -10.57 -10.29
C PHE A 50 17.02 -9.59 -11.01
N ILE A 51 18.27 -9.44 -10.56
CA ILE A 51 19.28 -8.59 -11.21
C ILE A 51 19.57 -9.10 -12.63
N GLY A 52 19.69 -10.42 -12.83
CA GLY A 52 19.91 -11.03 -14.14
C GLY A 52 18.77 -10.74 -15.13
N VAL A 53 17.52 -10.94 -14.71
CA VAL A 53 16.33 -10.63 -15.51
C VAL A 53 16.30 -9.15 -15.89
N LEU A 54 16.64 -8.27 -14.95
CA LEU A 54 16.68 -6.83 -15.13
C LEU A 54 17.77 -6.39 -16.11
N ALA A 55 18.96 -7.00 -16.01
CA ALA A 55 20.08 -6.74 -16.92
C ALA A 55 19.74 -7.15 -18.37
N VAL A 56 19.15 -8.34 -18.57
CA VAL A 56 18.72 -8.81 -19.89
C VAL A 56 17.67 -7.87 -20.48
N ALA A 57 16.70 -7.42 -19.67
CA ALA A 57 15.69 -6.48 -20.13
C ALA A 57 16.28 -5.11 -20.49
N CYS A 58 17.25 -4.59 -19.73
CA CYS A 58 17.97 -3.36 -20.06
C CYS A 58 18.75 -3.49 -21.38
N ILE A 59 19.46 -4.61 -21.58
CA ILE A 59 20.20 -4.87 -22.81
C ILE A 59 19.26 -4.93 -24.00
N TYR A 60 18.11 -5.60 -23.87
CA TYR A 60 17.12 -5.70 -24.93
C TYR A 60 16.50 -4.35 -25.28
N THR A 61 16.15 -3.53 -24.28
CA THR A 61 15.61 -2.17 -24.51
C THR A 61 16.65 -1.24 -25.15
N LEU A 62 17.90 -1.32 -24.74
CA LEU A 62 19.00 -0.59 -25.36
C LEU A 62 19.19 -1.02 -26.83
N PHE A 63 19.18 -2.32 -27.12
CA PHE A 63 19.28 -2.84 -28.49
C PHE A 63 18.16 -2.34 -29.39
N LEU A 64 16.92 -2.32 -28.90
CA LEU A 64 15.77 -1.74 -29.62
C LEU A 64 15.93 -0.22 -29.83
N ALA A 65 16.46 0.48 -28.84
CA ALA A 65 16.69 1.92 -28.91
C ALA A 65 17.75 2.31 -29.95
N PHE A 66 18.80 1.50 -30.11
CA PHE A 66 19.83 1.70 -31.16
C PHE A 66 19.26 1.59 -32.57
N ARG A 67 18.18 0.82 -32.77
CA ARG A 67 17.49 0.70 -34.07
C ARG A 67 16.43 1.76 -34.31
N GLY A 68 16.19 2.65 -33.35
CA GLY A 68 15.17 3.71 -33.40
C GLY A 68 15.75 5.11 -33.57
N PRO A 69 14.88 6.14 -33.67
CA PRO A 69 15.33 7.52 -33.74
C PRO A 69 16.05 7.95 -32.46
N VAL A 70 17.08 8.81 -32.61
CA VAL A 70 17.98 9.28 -31.52
C VAL A 70 17.23 9.77 -30.29
N LYS A 71 16.05 10.41 -30.43
CA LYS A 71 15.21 10.85 -29.32
C LYS A 71 14.79 9.69 -28.40
N LYS A 72 14.51 8.52 -28.97
CA LYS A 72 14.14 7.34 -28.19
C LYS A 72 15.33 6.80 -27.40
N LEU A 73 16.51 6.80 -27.98
CA LEU A 73 17.74 6.41 -27.31
C LEU A 73 18.01 7.28 -26.09
N ILE A 74 17.88 8.59 -26.20
CA ILE A 74 18.07 9.54 -25.10
C ILE A 74 17.08 9.28 -23.98
N ILE A 75 15.79 9.08 -24.29
CA ILE A 75 14.75 8.81 -23.27
C ILE A 75 15.05 7.50 -22.55
N THR A 76 15.45 6.45 -23.28
CA THR A 76 15.80 5.15 -22.70
C THR A 76 17.00 5.25 -21.77
N ALA A 77 18.07 5.91 -22.24
CA ALA A 77 19.28 6.13 -21.45
C ALA A 77 18.97 6.95 -20.18
N ALA A 78 18.19 8.03 -20.30
CA ALA A 78 17.78 8.85 -19.16
C ALA A 78 16.99 8.03 -18.11
N ALA A 79 16.06 7.19 -18.55
CA ALA A 79 15.28 6.37 -17.63
C ALA A 79 16.11 5.27 -16.96
N VAL A 80 17.08 4.66 -17.66
CA VAL A 80 18.03 3.70 -17.05
C VAL A 80 18.89 4.39 -16.01
N VAL A 81 19.46 5.56 -16.33
CA VAL A 81 20.26 6.35 -15.39
C VAL A 81 19.44 6.76 -14.17
N THR A 82 18.21 7.24 -14.38
CA THR A 82 17.29 7.60 -13.27
C THR A 82 16.99 6.40 -12.39
N GLY A 83 16.79 5.22 -12.98
CA GLY A 83 16.57 3.98 -12.24
C GLY A 83 17.77 3.58 -11.38
N ILE A 84 18.98 3.70 -11.93
CA ILE A 84 20.23 3.42 -11.19
C ILE A 84 20.41 4.43 -10.05
N VAL A 85 20.27 5.72 -10.32
CA VAL A 85 20.36 6.78 -9.31
C VAL A 85 19.34 6.56 -8.20
N PHE A 86 18.13 6.15 -8.56
CA PHE A 86 17.09 5.85 -7.57
C PHE A 86 17.48 4.67 -6.67
N LEU A 87 18.04 3.58 -7.21
CA LEU A 87 18.51 2.44 -6.42
C LEU A 87 19.61 2.84 -5.42
N PHE A 88 20.60 3.58 -5.90
CA PHE A 88 21.67 4.08 -5.03
C PHE A 88 21.14 5.07 -3.99
N SER A 89 20.18 5.93 -4.34
CA SER A 89 19.57 6.87 -3.40
C SER A 89 18.79 6.15 -2.30
N VAL A 90 18.03 5.09 -2.64
CA VAL A 90 17.31 4.29 -1.65
C VAL A 90 18.27 3.62 -0.67
N ASN A 91 19.35 3.02 -1.19
CA ASN A 91 20.37 2.38 -0.33
C ASN A 91 21.08 3.41 0.56
N TYR A 92 21.46 4.55 0.00
CA TYR A 92 22.08 5.64 0.74
C TYR A 92 21.16 6.18 1.85
N VAL A 93 19.88 6.40 1.54
CA VAL A 93 18.89 6.85 2.53
C VAL A 93 18.71 5.80 3.62
N PHE A 94 18.62 4.53 3.23
CA PHE A 94 18.47 3.45 4.21
C PHE A 94 19.67 3.35 5.15
N GLU A 95 20.91 3.47 4.63
CA GLU A 95 22.10 3.29 5.45
C GLU A 95 22.50 4.55 6.25
N ASN A 96 22.32 5.74 5.70
CA ASN A 96 22.89 6.97 6.26
C ASN A 96 21.87 7.98 6.80
N VAL A 97 20.62 7.95 6.33
CA VAL A 97 19.61 8.95 6.69
C VAL A 97 18.62 8.41 7.72
N LEU A 98 18.22 7.14 7.59
CA LEU A 98 17.28 6.52 8.51
C LEU A 98 17.91 6.27 9.88
N GLN A 99 17.18 6.68 10.92
CA GLN A 99 17.58 6.39 12.31
C GLN A 99 17.46 4.89 12.60
N PRO A 100 18.24 4.35 13.56
CA PRO A 100 18.26 2.91 13.85
C PRO A 100 16.87 2.32 14.12
N HIS A 101 16.01 3.03 14.85
CA HIS A 101 14.64 2.58 15.13
C HIS A 101 13.73 2.57 13.89
N GLN A 102 13.97 3.43 12.90
CA GLN A 102 13.22 3.43 11.65
C GLN A 102 13.66 2.28 10.74
N LYS A 103 14.98 2.00 10.67
CA LYS A 103 15.51 0.82 9.97
C LYS A 103 14.92 -0.46 10.52
N GLN A 104 14.92 -0.60 11.85
CA GLN A 104 14.41 -1.77 12.54
C GLN A 104 12.92 -2.00 12.24
N ARG A 105 12.09 -0.94 12.25
CA ARG A 105 10.67 -1.04 11.87
C ARG A 105 10.47 -1.55 10.44
N ILE A 106 11.29 -1.10 9.50
CA ILE A 106 11.25 -1.55 8.11
C ILE A 106 11.68 -3.01 8.00
N LEU A 107 12.80 -3.40 8.62
CA LEU A 107 13.31 -4.77 8.60
C LEU A 107 12.34 -5.77 9.22
N VAL A 108 11.72 -5.40 10.34
CA VAL A 108 10.68 -6.22 11.00
C VAL A 108 9.44 -6.36 10.12
N SER A 109 9.00 -5.29 9.45
CA SER A 109 7.84 -5.35 8.55
C SER A 109 8.09 -6.21 7.31
N LEU A 110 9.35 -6.27 6.86
CA LEU A 110 9.77 -7.14 5.75
C LEU A 110 10.04 -8.59 6.17
N GLY A 111 9.93 -8.90 7.48
CA GLY A 111 10.19 -10.24 8.01
C GLY A 111 11.67 -10.65 7.97
N ILE A 112 12.60 -9.69 7.84
CA ILE A 112 14.05 -9.94 7.76
C ILE A 112 14.65 -10.05 9.17
N GLU A 113 14.10 -9.32 10.14
CA GLU A 113 14.48 -9.38 11.54
C GLU A 113 13.25 -9.68 12.41
N GLU A 114 13.39 -10.64 13.34
CA GLU A 114 12.42 -10.91 14.38
C GLU A 114 12.71 -10.01 15.59
N ASP A 115 12.12 -8.83 15.63
CA ASP A 115 12.18 -7.99 16.82
C ASP A 115 11.06 -8.39 17.80
N LEU A 116 11.37 -9.31 18.71
CA LEU A 116 10.47 -9.79 19.76
C LEU A 116 10.19 -8.76 20.86
N LYS A 117 10.89 -7.60 20.87
CA LYS A 117 10.87 -6.69 22.04
C LYS A 117 10.18 -5.34 21.82
N ALA A 118 9.87 -4.94 20.57
CA ALA A 118 9.27 -3.62 20.30
C ALA A 118 8.17 -3.68 19.22
N ALA A 119 8.46 -3.22 17.99
CA ALA A 119 7.47 -3.11 16.93
C ALA A 119 6.97 -4.48 16.43
N GLY A 120 7.86 -5.47 16.36
CA GLY A 120 7.53 -6.84 15.97
C GLY A 120 6.63 -7.54 16.97
N TYR A 121 6.84 -7.33 18.27
CA TYR A 121 5.97 -7.86 19.31
C TYR A 121 4.52 -7.41 19.14
N ASN A 122 4.30 -6.10 18.93
CA ASN A 122 2.96 -5.54 18.76
C ASN A 122 2.22 -6.15 17.55
N VAL A 123 2.92 -6.29 16.43
CA VAL A 123 2.36 -6.89 15.21
C VAL A 123 2.08 -8.38 15.41
N ASN A 124 2.98 -9.11 16.04
CA ASN A 124 2.77 -10.54 16.33
C ASN A 124 1.59 -10.74 17.27
N GLN A 125 1.49 -9.97 18.36
CA GLN A 125 0.35 -10.03 19.27
C GLN A 125 -0.97 -9.66 18.59
N SER A 126 -0.97 -8.65 17.70
CA SER A 126 -2.16 -8.27 16.93
C SER A 126 -2.61 -9.40 15.99
N LYS A 127 -1.68 -10.08 15.31
CA LYS A 127 -1.98 -11.25 14.46
C LYS A 127 -2.55 -12.41 15.27
N ILE A 128 -1.99 -12.69 16.46
CA ILE A 128 -2.50 -13.71 17.37
C ILE A 128 -3.92 -13.35 17.84
N ALA A 129 -4.16 -12.09 18.20
CA ALA A 129 -5.46 -11.60 18.61
C ALA A 129 -6.52 -11.80 17.50
N ILE A 130 -6.24 -11.32 16.28
CA ILE A 130 -7.14 -11.48 15.11
C ILE A 130 -7.36 -12.97 14.83
N GLY A 131 -6.30 -13.77 14.77
CA GLY A 131 -6.39 -15.21 14.50
C GLY A 131 -7.21 -15.97 15.55
N SER A 132 -7.14 -15.54 16.81
CA SER A 132 -7.90 -16.13 17.90
C SER A 132 -9.41 -15.84 17.86
N GLY A 133 -9.83 -14.81 17.12
CA GLY A 133 -11.23 -14.45 16.95
C GLY A 133 -11.99 -15.38 15.99
N GLY A 134 -11.30 -16.07 15.07
CA GLY A 134 -11.94 -16.97 14.11
C GLY A 134 -13.00 -16.27 13.23
N LEU A 135 -14.06 -16.97 12.90
CA LEU A 135 -15.13 -16.43 12.03
C LEU A 135 -16.08 -15.49 12.78
N ALA A 136 -16.56 -15.90 13.96
CA ALA A 136 -17.61 -15.19 14.70
C ALA A 136 -17.11 -14.31 15.86
N GLY A 137 -15.81 -14.40 16.19
CA GLY A 137 -15.24 -13.71 17.33
C GLY A 137 -15.49 -14.41 18.67
N LYS A 138 -14.86 -13.88 19.72
CA LYS A 138 -15.02 -14.36 21.10
C LYS A 138 -16.20 -13.71 21.84
N GLY A 139 -16.83 -12.73 21.22
CA GLY A 139 -17.89 -11.91 21.82
C GLY A 139 -17.37 -10.59 22.42
N PHE A 140 -18.26 -9.64 22.54
CA PHE A 140 -17.98 -8.29 23.05
C PHE A 140 -17.37 -8.36 24.46
N LEU A 141 -16.26 -7.68 24.67
CA LEU A 141 -15.46 -7.65 25.90
C LEU A 141 -14.96 -9.03 26.38
N ASN A 142 -14.95 -10.04 25.52
CA ASN A 142 -14.45 -11.38 25.85
C ASN A 142 -13.10 -11.71 25.17
N GLY A 143 -12.47 -10.72 24.54
CA GLY A 143 -11.13 -10.86 23.98
C GLY A 143 -10.09 -11.17 25.07
N THR A 144 -9.36 -12.25 24.94
CA THR A 144 -8.33 -12.63 25.92
C THR A 144 -7.06 -11.80 25.76
N GLN A 145 -6.61 -11.59 24.53
CA GLN A 145 -5.41 -10.80 24.22
C GLN A 145 -5.62 -9.32 24.53
N THR A 146 -6.80 -8.80 24.19
CA THR A 146 -7.17 -7.40 24.43
C THR A 146 -7.42 -7.11 25.91
N LYS A 147 -8.09 -7.99 26.66
CA LYS A 147 -8.30 -7.83 28.11
C LYS A 147 -7.01 -7.83 28.92
N LEU A 148 -6.09 -8.72 28.58
CA LEU A 148 -4.81 -8.86 29.27
C LEU A 148 -3.78 -7.80 28.80
N LYS A 149 -4.17 -6.89 27.89
CA LYS A 149 -3.33 -5.82 27.36
C LYS A 149 -2.00 -6.32 26.76
N PHE A 150 -2.03 -7.50 26.12
CA PHE A 150 -0.85 -8.03 25.43
C PHE A 150 -0.52 -7.21 24.17
N VAL A 151 -1.51 -6.50 23.59
CA VAL A 151 -1.29 -5.57 22.49
C VAL A 151 -1.22 -4.16 23.08
N PRO A 152 -0.04 -3.53 23.13
CA PRO A 152 0.10 -2.12 23.49
C PRO A 152 -0.69 -1.24 22.49
N GLU A 153 -1.19 -0.10 22.96
CA GLU A 153 -1.92 0.88 22.12
C GLU A 153 -3.13 0.29 21.36
N GLN A 154 -3.76 -0.75 21.92
CA GLN A 154 -4.92 -1.44 21.31
C GLN A 154 -6.13 -0.54 21.12
N HIS A 155 -6.27 0.54 21.91
CA HIS A 155 -7.41 1.46 21.82
C HIS A 155 -7.19 2.56 20.78
N THR A 156 -5.94 2.81 20.39
CA THR A 156 -5.56 3.84 19.43
C THR A 156 -5.22 3.23 18.08
N ASP A 157 -3.99 2.83 17.88
CA ASP A 157 -3.46 2.44 16.58
C ASP A 157 -3.81 1.00 16.19
N PHE A 158 -4.00 0.12 17.18
CA PHE A 158 -4.31 -1.29 16.97
C PHE A 158 -5.78 -1.66 17.23
N ILE A 159 -6.71 -0.70 17.18
CA ILE A 159 -8.13 -0.95 17.46
C ILE A 159 -8.73 -2.03 16.55
N PHE A 160 -8.25 -2.17 15.32
CA PHE A 160 -8.71 -3.18 14.39
C PHE A 160 -8.44 -4.61 14.88
N CYS A 161 -7.36 -4.84 15.67
CA CYS A 161 -7.12 -6.15 16.26
C CYS A 161 -8.17 -6.51 17.33
N THR A 162 -8.66 -5.53 18.08
CA THR A 162 -9.76 -5.72 19.06
C THR A 162 -11.04 -6.14 18.34
N ILE A 163 -11.36 -5.45 17.21
CA ILE A 163 -12.51 -5.82 16.38
C ILE A 163 -12.35 -7.26 15.86
N GLY A 164 -11.15 -7.61 15.38
CA GLY A 164 -10.85 -8.96 14.89
C GLY A 164 -10.94 -10.04 15.96
N GLU A 165 -10.53 -9.77 17.20
CA GLU A 165 -10.64 -10.73 18.30
C GLU A 165 -12.09 -10.88 18.81
N GLU A 166 -12.81 -9.77 19.01
CA GLU A 166 -14.14 -9.78 19.60
C GLU A 166 -15.24 -10.20 18.65
N TYR A 167 -15.20 -9.71 17.40
CA TYR A 167 -16.23 -9.94 16.37
C TYR A 167 -15.77 -10.84 15.22
N GLY A 168 -14.52 -11.28 15.23
CA GLY A 168 -13.96 -12.20 14.24
C GLY A 168 -13.89 -11.63 12.83
N LEU A 169 -13.84 -12.53 11.87
CA LEU A 169 -13.81 -12.18 10.44
C LEU A 169 -15.07 -11.42 10.01
N ILE A 170 -16.23 -11.80 10.53
CA ILE A 170 -17.51 -11.16 10.18
C ILE A 170 -17.50 -9.69 10.61
N GLY A 171 -17.07 -9.38 11.84
CA GLY A 171 -16.96 -8.01 12.32
C GLY A 171 -15.94 -7.20 11.57
N SER A 172 -14.76 -7.75 11.32
CA SER A 172 -13.71 -7.12 10.53
C SER A 172 -14.18 -6.81 9.11
N ALA A 173 -14.82 -7.77 8.44
CA ALA A 173 -15.38 -7.59 7.10
C ALA A 173 -16.48 -6.51 7.09
N THR A 174 -17.34 -6.48 8.12
CA THR A 174 -18.39 -5.47 8.24
C THR A 174 -17.80 -4.07 8.33
N VAL A 175 -16.76 -3.86 9.15
CA VAL A 175 -16.08 -2.58 9.26
C VAL A 175 -15.46 -2.15 7.93
N LEU A 176 -14.78 -3.07 7.23
CA LEU A 176 -14.19 -2.79 5.91
C LEU A 176 -15.26 -2.44 4.87
N LEU A 177 -16.39 -3.13 4.87
CA LEU A 177 -17.53 -2.85 3.98
C LEU A 177 -18.17 -1.49 4.28
N LEU A 178 -18.27 -1.09 5.56
CA LEU A 178 -18.75 0.24 5.94
C LEU A 178 -17.81 1.33 5.42
N PHE A 179 -16.50 1.17 5.56
CA PHE A 179 -15.53 2.10 4.99
C PHE A 179 -15.59 2.15 3.47
N LEU A 180 -15.68 0.99 2.81
CA LEU A 180 -15.83 0.92 1.36
C LEU A 180 -17.08 1.69 0.91
N THR A 181 -18.22 1.48 1.58
CA THR A 181 -19.47 2.18 1.28
C THR A 181 -19.33 3.69 1.48
N LEU A 182 -18.69 4.12 2.56
CA LEU A 182 -18.41 5.54 2.83
C LEU A 182 -17.55 6.15 1.73
N ILE A 183 -16.46 5.49 1.37
CA ILE A 183 -15.53 5.96 0.33
C ILE A 183 -16.23 6.05 -1.03
N LEU A 184 -16.98 5.02 -1.43
CA LEU A 184 -17.75 5.02 -2.68
C LEU A 184 -18.80 6.14 -2.67
N ARG A 185 -19.40 6.43 -1.53
CA ARG A 185 -20.34 7.54 -1.38
C ARG A 185 -19.68 8.89 -1.55
N ILE A 186 -18.48 9.07 -0.99
CA ILE A 186 -17.69 10.30 -1.16
C ILE A 186 -17.28 10.49 -2.62
N ILE A 187 -16.85 9.42 -3.31
CA ILE A 187 -16.52 9.46 -4.75
C ILE A 187 -17.76 9.82 -5.57
N SER A 188 -18.91 9.24 -5.25
CA SER A 188 -20.18 9.60 -5.92
C SER A 188 -20.57 11.07 -5.68
N ILE A 189 -20.25 11.64 -4.52
CA ILE A 189 -20.39 13.06 -4.25
C ILE A 189 -19.43 13.88 -5.11
N ALA A 190 -18.16 13.45 -5.24
CA ALA A 190 -17.16 14.11 -6.07
C ALA A 190 -17.59 14.24 -7.53
N GLU A 191 -18.10 13.12 -8.12
CA GLU A 191 -18.52 13.08 -9.52
C GLU A 191 -19.68 14.04 -9.83
N ARG A 192 -20.56 14.27 -8.88
CA ARG A 192 -21.72 15.14 -9.07
C ARG A 192 -21.47 16.61 -8.76
N GLN A 193 -20.25 17.00 -8.31
CA GLN A 193 -19.93 18.39 -8.00
C GLN A 193 -19.72 19.23 -9.28
N PRO A 194 -20.44 20.36 -9.44
CA PRO A 194 -20.26 21.25 -10.57
C PRO A 194 -18.96 22.07 -10.45
N SER A 195 -18.54 22.42 -9.23
CA SER A 195 -17.33 23.20 -8.99
C SER A 195 -16.08 22.33 -8.99
N THR A 196 -15.00 22.78 -9.63
CA THR A 196 -13.69 22.10 -9.62
C THR A 196 -13.14 21.98 -8.19
N PHE A 197 -13.32 23.02 -7.36
CA PHE A 197 -12.89 23.00 -5.97
C PHE A 197 -13.61 21.90 -5.17
N GLY A 198 -14.94 21.81 -5.25
CA GLY A 198 -15.71 20.78 -4.53
C GLY A 198 -15.34 19.37 -4.95
N ARG A 199 -15.11 19.15 -6.25
CA ARG A 199 -14.66 17.86 -6.80
C ARG A 199 -13.29 17.46 -6.26
N VAL A 200 -12.29 18.35 -6.34
CA VAL A 200 -10.94 18.09 -5.84
C VAL A 200 -10.96 17.84 -4.34
N TYR A 201 -11.69 18.65 -3.58
CA TYR A 201 -11.81 18.46 -2.13
C TYR A 201 -12.39 17.08 -1.77
N ALA A 202 -13.45 16.65 -2.45
CA ALA A 202 -14.07 15.35 -2.22
C ALA A 202 -13.10 14.19 -2.51
N TYR A 203 -12.34 14.26 -3.62
CA TYR A 203 -11.32 13.26 -3.93
C TYR A 203 -10.17 13.26 -2.90
N CYS A 204 -9.75 14.42 -2.41
CA CYS A 204 -8.75 14.50 -1.35
C CYS A 204 -9.23 13.83 -0.07
N VAL A 205 -10.49 14.06 0.34
CA VAL A 205 -11.08 13.41 1.52
C VAL A 205 -11.17 11.89 1.32
N ALA A 206 -11.61 11.43 0.15
CA ALA A 206 -11.64 9.99 -0.17
C ALA A 206 -10.26 9.35 -0.08
N SER A 207 -9.25 9.97 -0.72
CA SER A 207 -7.85 9.49 -0.71
C SER A 207 -7.28 9.45 0.70
N TYR A 208 -7.58 10.47 1.52
CA TYR A 208 -7.14 10.53 2.91
C TYR A 208 -7.70 9.38 3.74
N LEU A 209 -9.01 9.10 3.62
CA LEU A 209 -9.65 7.97 4.31
C LEU A 209 -9.13 6.61 3.84
N ILE A 210 -8.91 6.44 2.52
CA ILE A 210 -8.32 5.22 1.96
C ILE A 210 -6.92 4.97 2.54
N LEU A 211 -6.07 6.00 2.56
CA LEU A 211 -4.71 5.88 3.08
C LEU A 211 -4.70 5.51 4.55
N HIS A 212 -5.52 6.18 5.38
CA HIS A 212 -5.63 5.84 6.81
C HIS A 212 -6.11 4.41 7.03
N LEU A 213 -7.15 3.98 6.30
CA LEU A 213 -7.67 2.61 6.38
C LEU A 213 -6.61 1.58 5.96
N CYS A 214 -6.01 1.77 4.78
CA CYS A 214 -5.02 0.82 4.25
C CYS A 214 -3.79 0.70 5.14
N ILE A 215 -3.27 1.82 5.64
CA ILE A 215 -2.08 1.82 6.51
C ILE A 215 -2.43 1.21 7.87
N ASN A 216 -3.55 1.60 8.49
CA ASN A 216 -3.94 1.06 9.80
C ASN A 216 -4.17 -0.46 9.73
N VAL A 217 -5.00 -0.93 8.82
CA VAL A 217 -5.24 -2.37 8.64
C VAL A 217 -3.95 -3.08 8.23
N GLY A 218 -3.19 -2.50 7.31
CA GLY A 218 -1.92 -3.06 6.83
C GLY A 218 -0.88 -3.25 7.94
N MET A 219 -0.74 -2.29 8.87
CA MET A 219 0.20 -2.44 10.00
C MET A 219 -0.29 -3.47 11.03
N VAL A 220 -1.59 -3.56 11.27
CA VAL A 220 -2.16 -4.53 12.22
C VAL A 220 -1.98 -5.97 11.74
N ILE A 221 -2.11 -6.22 10.43
CA ILE A 221 -1.86 -7.55 9.84
C ILE A 221 -0.39 -7.76 9.43
N GLY A 222 0.47 -6.75 9.60
CA GLY A 222 1.90 -6.83 9.36
C GLY A 222 2.32 -6.73 7.89
N LEU A 223 1.51 -6.11 7.03
CA LEU A 223 1.86 -5.78 5.64
C LEU A 223 2.62 -4.45 5.53
N CYS A 224 2.47 -3.57 6.53
CA CYS A 224 3.12 -2.27 6.59
C CYS A 224 3.86 -2.13 7.92
N PRO A 225 4.93 -1.32 7.97
CA PRO A 225 5.60 -1.00 9.23
C PRO A 225 4.65 -0.25 10.18
N VAL A 226 4.84 -0.44 11.49
CA VAL A 226 4.06 0.26 12.51
C VAL A 226 4.43 1.75 12.50
N ILE A 227 3.48 2.58 12.09
CA ILE A 227 3.66 4.05 11.96
C ILE A 227 2.87 4.80 13.03
N GLY A 228 1.85 4.16 13.64
CA GLY A 228 0.99 4.81 14.63
C GLY A 228 -0.08 5.71 13.97
N ILE A 229 -0.78 5.19 12.99
CA ILE A 229 -1.87 5.90 12.30
C ILE A 229 -3.23 5.39 12.79
N PRO A 230 -4.10 6.25 13.35
CA PRO A 230 -5.38 5.83 13.87
C PRO A 230 -6.37 5.42 12.75
N LEU A 231 -7.25 4.46 13.06
CA LEU A 231 -8.37 4.12 12.19
C LEU A 231 -9.46 5.20 12.30
N PRO A 232 -9.86 5.85 11.19
CA PRO A 232 -10.86 6.91 11.24
C PRO A 232 -12.15 6.47 11.95
N PHE A 233 -12.69 7.31 12.83
CA PHE A 233 -13.92 7.10 13.61
C PHE A 233 -13.93 5.94 14.61
N PHE A 234 -12.98 5.01 14.56
CA PHE A 234 -12.90 3.86 15.47
C PHE A 234 -11.85 4.04 16.55
N SER A 235 -10.69 4.59 16.21
CA SER A 235 -9.59 4.78 17.16
C SER A 235 -9.94 5.77 18.24
N TYR A 236 -9.56 5.45 19.47
CA TYR A 236 -9.67 6.36 20.58
C TYR A 236 -8.75 7.57 20.37
N GLY A 237 -9.33 8.76 20.33
CA GLY A 237 -8.60 10.02 20.17
C GLY A 237 -9.55 11.15 19.81
N GLY A 238 -9.76 12.10 20.74
CA GLY A 238 -10.66 13.24 20.50
C GLY A 238 -10.25 14.09 19.31
N SER A 239 -8.96 14.38 19.15
CA SER A 239 -8.43 15.18 18.04
C SER A 239 -8.60 14.52 16.68
N SER A 240 -8.38 13.21 16.57
CA SER A 240 -8.56 12.46 15.31
C SER A 240 -10.04 12.40 14.92
N LEU A 241 -10.93 12.13 15.88
CA LEU A 241 -12.38 12.13 15.65
C LEU A 241 -12.87 13.49 15.14
N TRP A 242 -12.46 14.58 15.80
CA TRP A 242 -12.79 15.94 15.36
C TRP A 242 -12.26 16.22 13.94
N GLY A 243 -11.01 15.83 13.64
CA GLY A 243 -10.41 16.04 12.33
C GLY A 243 -11.21 15.36 11.21
N PHE A 244 -11.49 14.07 11.33
CA PHE A 244 -12.26 13.32 10.34
C PHE A 244 -13.72 13.83 10.23
N THR A 245 -14.32 14.19 11.34
CA THR A 245 -15.68 14.73 11.37
C THR A 245 -15.74 16.05 10.62
N ILE A 246 -14.84 16.99 10.90
CA ILE A 246 -14.80 18.29 10.23
C ILE A 246 -14.60 18.10 8.71
N LEU A 247 -13.69 17.22 8.27
CA LEU A 247 -13.47 16.96 6.85
C LEU A 247 -14.75 16.51 6.15
N ILE A 248 -15.51 15.60 6.76
CA ILE A 248 -16.77 15.11 6.18
C ILE A 248 -17.85 16.17 6.22
N PHE A 249 -17.99 16.94 7.31
CA PHE A 249 -19.02 17.97 7.38
C PHE A 249 -18.78 19.12 6.41
N ILE A 250 -17.53 19.52 6.16
CA ILE A 250 -17.18 20.47 5.10
C ILE A 250 -17.60 19.92 3.74
N LEU A 251 -17.31 18.63 3.45
CA LEU A 251 -17.72 17.98 2.22
C LEU A 251 -19.24 18.01 2.05
N LEU A 252 -19.98 17.66 3.10
CA LEU A 252 -21.46 17.70 3.08
C LEU A 252 -22.00 19.11 2.88
N SER A 253 -21.37 20.13 3.49
CA SER A 253 -21.72 21.54 3.29
C SER A 253 -21.52 21.97 1.83
N ILE A 254 -20.41 21.57 1.22
CA ILE A 254 -20.14 21.83 -0.22
C ILE A 254 -21.21 21.14 -1.09
N ASP A 255 -21.54 19.89 -0.79
CA ASP A 255 -22.54 19.15 -1.54
C ASP A 255 -23.97 19.73 -1.37
N ALA A 256 -24.33 20.21 -0.21
CA ALA A 256 -25.62 20.86 0.03
C ALA A 256 -25.79 22.14 -0.82
N ARG A 257 -24.71 22.94 -0.96
CA ARG A 257 -24.72 24.21 -1.72
C ARG A 257 -24.53 24.03 -3.23
N ARG A 258 -24.34 22.82 -3.73
CA ARG A 258 -24.11 22.57 -5.16
C ARG A 258 -25.21 23.08 -6.10
N ARG A 259 -26.47 23.16 -5.60
CA ARG A 259 -27.64 23.64 -6.35
C ARG A 259 -27.71 25.16 -6.43
N GLU A 260 -27.01 25.88 -5.57
CA GLU A 260 -27.00 27.34 -5.50
C GLU A 260 -26.04 27.94 -6.55
N HIS A 261 -25.09 27.13 -7.06
CA HIS A 261 -24.15 27.51 -8.13
C HIS A 261 -24.25 26.53 -9.28
N PRO A 262 -25.32 26.56 -10.11
CA PRO A 262 -25.33 25.83 -11.36
C PRO A 262 -24.19 26.40 -12.22
N SER A 263 -23.35 25.51 -12.78
CA SER A 263 -22.24 25.88 -13.66
C SER A 263 -22.75 26.80 -14.76
N SER A 264 -22.28 28.06 -14.77
CA SER A 264 -22.35 28.94 -15.93
C SER A 264 -21.56 28.38 -17.09
#